data_105b75ab338a914196a7ac67b69bc057
#
_entry.id   105b75ab338a914196a7ac67b69bc057
#
_cell.length_a   1.000
_cell.length_b   1.000
_cell.length_c   1.000
_cell.angle_alpha   90.00
_cell.angle_beta   90.00
_cell.angle_gamma   90.00
#
_symmetry.space_group_name_H-M   'P 1'
#
loop_
_entity.id
_entity.type
_entity.pdbx_description
1 polymer ?
#
loop_
_entity_poly.entity_id
_entity_poly.type
_entity_poly.pdbx_seq_one_letter_code
_entity_poly.pdbx_strand_id
1 'polypeptide(L)'
;SNDLTMEDYDALARKMTSGSGDTKVYGCHYHTWRSAASLFSILDGKNTIIDGKYDFMKPTYDMVIAQQKDGICMDYGYLKTSSLHYSAAFENQQCAMVNMGSWFISTLEAYMKDAETKFNWGIVKYPHPAGAEAGSTLGTVTSLAINADSPKAEAAADFINWCVSEEGAQAIAKTGTFPACGSAATAEIIKSTEGFPEDSNSVDALTTSNVYLEMPYTQYASDIETILNAEHDAIMTMSETVDEGIQNMNDQVPAVLG
;
A
#
# COMPACT_ATOMS: atom_id res chain seq x y z
N SER A 1 -6.68 -4.22 -16.71
CA SER A 1 -7.99 -3.67 -16.33
C SER A 1 -7.92 -3.06 -14.94
N ASN A 2 -8.55 -1.92 -14.74
CA ASN A 2 -8.70 -1.27 -13.45
C ASN A 2 -9.90 -1.78 -12.65
N ASP A 3 -10.59 -2.76 -13.16
CA ASP A 3 -11.61 -3.54 -12.46
C ASP A 3 -11.03 -4.94 -12.23
N LEU A 4 -10.35 -5.11 -11.11
CA LEU A 4 -9.60 -6.30 -10.73
C LEU A 4 -10.10 -6.81 -9.38
N THR A 5 -10.70 -8.00 -9.37
CA THR A 5 -11.09 -8.64 -8.11
C THR A 5 -9.89 -9.26 -7.42
N MET A 6 -10.04 -9.67 -6.16
CA MET A 6 -9.01 -10.39 -5.41
C MET A 6 -8.66 -11.73 -6.07
N GLU A 7 -9.67 -12.43 -6.60
CA GLU A 7 -9.48 -13.69 -7.33
C GLU A 7 -8.71 -13.47 -8.62
N ASP A 8 -9.03 -12.41 -9.37
CA ASP A 8 -8.31 -12.06 -10.60
C ASP A 8 -6.85 -11.69 -10.29
N TYR A 9 -6.62 -10.98 -9.19
CA TYR A 9 -5.27 -10.64 -8.74
C TYR A 9 -4.47 -11.88 -8.39
N ASP A 10 -5.03 -12.83 -7.63
CA ASP A 10 -4.35 -14.09 -7.30
C ASP A 10 -4.03 -14.90 -8.57
N ALA A 11 -5.00 -15.03 -9.46
CA ALA A 11 -4.82 -15.73 -10.75
C ALA A 11 -3.73 -15.08 -11.60
N LEU A 12 -3.68 -13.74 -11.63
CA LEU A 12 -2.66 -12.99 -12.35
C LEU A 12 -1.29 -13.17 -11.71
N ALA A 13 -1.17 -13.09 -10.38
CA ALA A 13 0.08 -13.31 -9.67
C ALA A 13 0.66 -14.71 -9.95
N ARG A 14 -0.18 -15.74 -9.92
CA ARG A 14 0.20 -17.12 -10.27
C ARG A 14 0.70 -17.21 -11.71
N LYS A 15 -0.01 -16.60 -12.66
CA LYS A 15 0.37 -16.59 -14.07
C LYS A 15 1.69 -15.87 -14.35
N MET A 16 1.97 -14.80 -13.63
CA MET A 16 3.19 -13.98 -13.81
C MET A 16 4.41 -14.56 -13.08
N THR A 17 4.22 -15.51 -12.17
CA THR A 17 5.31 -16.18 -11.49
C THR A 17 6.09 -17.04 -12.48
N SER A 18 7.42 -16.86 -12.53
CA SER A 18 8.28 -17.57 -13.50
C SER A 18 9.70 -17.78 -12.96
N GLY A 19 10.49 -18.54 -13.70
CA GLY A 19 11.89 -18.81 -13.35
C GLY A 19 12.06 -19.67 -12.09
N SER A 20 13.30 -19.86 -11.69
CA SER A 20 13.68 -20.60 -10.47
C SER A 20 15.07 -20.19 -10.01
N GLY A 21 15.41 -20.41 -8.73
CA GLY A 21 16.69 -19.99 -8.17
C GLY A 21 16.92 -18.50 -8.39
N ASP A 22 18.11 -18.14 -8.88
CA ASP A 22 18.51 -16.74 -9.11
C ASP A 22 17.71 -16.03 -10.23
N THR A 23 16.99 -16.81 -11.06
CA THR A 23 16.14 -16.26 -12.14
C THR A 23 14.65 -16.21 -11.75
N LYS A 24 14.32 -16.46 -10.49
CA LYS A 24 12.94 -16.45 -10.00
C LYS A 24 12.36 -15.05 -10.07
N VAL A 25 11.20 -14.93 -10.71
CA VAL A 25 10.35 -13.75 -10.66
C VAL A 25 9.07 -14.14 -9.94
N TYR A 26 8.82 -13.50 -8.83
CA TYR A 26 7.57 -13.67 -8.07
C TYR A 26 6.44 -12.93 -8.74
N GLY A 27 5.24 -13.49 -8.73
CA GLY A 27 4.08 -12.85 -9.37
C GLY A 27 3.63 -11.58 -8.66
N CYS A 28 3.79 -11.54 -7.34
CA CYS A 28 3.48 -10.37 -6.52
C CYS A 28 4.47 -10.24 -5.36
N HIS A 29 4.46 -9.04 -4.74
CA HIS A 29 5.27 -8.73 -3.57
C HIS A 29 4.44 -8.00 -2.53
N TYR A 30 4.50 -8.47 -1.30
CA TYR A 30 3.96 -7.82 -0.11
C TYR A 30 5.13 -7.34 0.75
N HIS A 31 5.20 -6.04 0.98
CA HIS A 31 6.20 -5.52 1.92
C HIS A 31 5.87 -5.96 3.36
N THR A 32 6.85 -5.87 4.25
CA THR A 32 6.70 -6.32 5.65
C THR A 32 5.75 -5.48 6.50
N TRP A 33 5.13 -4.46 5.95
CA TRP A 33 4.06 -3.73 6.61
C TRP A 33 2.76 -4.53 6.60
N ARG A 34 2.08 -4.60 7.74
CA ARG A 34 0.78 -5.27 7.85
C ARG A 34 -0.20 -4.78 6.78
N SER A 35 -0.22 -3.48 6.57
CA SER A 35 -1.10 -2.85 5.59
C SER A 35 -0.89 -3.40 4.16
N ALA A 36 0.31 -3.78 3.77
CA ALA A 36 0.57 -4.34 2.45
C ALA A 36 -0.18 -5.65 2.17
N ALA A 37 -0.51 -6.42 3.20
CA ALA A 37 -1.27 -7.67 3.09
C ALA A 37 -2.75 -7.51 3.49
N SER A 38 -3.04 -6.75 4.55
CA SER A 38 -4.40 -6.63 5.09
C SER A 38 -5.25 -5.55 4.42
N LEU A 39 -4.66 -4.67 3.61
CA LEU A 39 -5.35 -3.54 2.97
C LEU A 39 -6.59 -3.93 2.16
N PHE A 40 -6.51 -5.03 1.42
CA PHE A 40 -7.62 -5.47 0.59
C PHE A 40 -8.91 -5.71 1.38
N SER A 41 -8.77 -6.09 2.64
CA SER A 41 -9.90 -6.49 3.47
C SER A 41 -10.86 -5.36 3.81
N ILE A 42 -10.37 -4.11 3.92
CA ILE A 42 -11.21 -2.95 4.28
C ILE A 42 -11.71 -2.18 3.06
N LEU A 43 -11.35 -2.60 1.85
CA LEU A 43 -11.83 -2.00 0.60
C LEU A 43 -13.30 -2.33 0.29
N ASP A 44 -13.94 -3.13 1.12
CA ASP A 44 -15.39 -3.36 1.07
C ASP A 44 -16.22 -2.17 1.56
N GLY A 45 -15.57 -1.20 2.23
CA GLY A 45 -16.19 0.00 2.78
C GLY A 45 -17.13 -0.25 3.97
N LYS A 46 -17.10 -1.46 4.56
CA LYS A 46 -17.99 -1.86 5.67
C LYS A 46 -17.25 -2.05 6.97
N ASN A 47 -16.01 -2.50 6.89
CA ASN A 47 -15.20 -2.84 8.05
C ASN A 47 -14.05 -1.86 8.21
N THR A 48 -13.64 -1.63 9.45
CA THR A 48 -12.47 -0.82 9.79
C THR A 48 -11.58 -1.56 10.78
N ILE A 49 -10.32 -1.15 10.88
CA ILE A 49 -9.39 -1.80 11.83
C ILE A 49 -9.62 -1.39 13.29
N ILE A 50 -10.54 -0.47 13.57
CA ILE A 50 -10.89 -0.06 14.93
C ILE A 50 -12.19 -0.71 15.44
N ASP A 51 -12.81 -1.61 14.66
CA ASP A 51 -14.10 -2.23 15.02
C ASP A 51 -13.96 -3.32 16.10
N GLY A 52 -12.74 -3.77 16.38
CA GLY A 52 -12.47 -4.84 17.36
C GLY A 52 -12.92 -6.23 16.90
N LYS A 53 -13.18 -6.42 15.61
CA LYS A 53 -13.49 -7.70 14.96
C LYS A 53 -12.78 -7.77 13.62
N TYR A 54 -12.09 -8.88 13.37
CA TYR A 54 -11.14 -8.98 12.26
C TYR A 54 -11.37 -10.20 11.35
N ASP A 55 -12.50 -10.91 11.51
CA ASP A 55 -12.86 -12.05 10.66
C ASP A 55 -12.87 -11.69 9.17
N PHE A 56 -13.18 -10.44 8.84
CA PHE A 56 -13.16 -9.93 7.47
C PHE A 56 -11.75 -9.93 6.83
N MET A 57 -10.68 -10.02 7.62
CA MET A 57 -9.31 -10.11 7.10
C MET A 57 -8.92 -11.54 6.69
N LYS A 58 -9.65 -12.55 7.16
CA LYS A 58 -9.31 -13.96 6.92
C LYS A 58 -9.14 -14.30 5.43
N PRO A 59 -10.06 -13.96 4.51
CA PRO A 59 -9.89 -14.30 3.09
C PRO A 59 -8.59 -13.76 2.48
N THR A 60 -8.18 -12.56 2.89
CA THR A 60 -6.93 -11.94 2.41
C THR A 60 -5.70 -12.67 2.96
N TYR A 61 -5.68 -12.97 4.26
CA TYR A 61 -4.58 -13.74 4.85
C TYR A 61 -4.50 -15.15 4.27
N ASP A 62 -5.62 -15.84 4.09
CA ASP A 62 -5.65 -17.16 3.46
C ASP A 62 -5.02 -17.14 2.06
N MET A 63 -5.36 -16.13 1.25
CA MET A 63 -4.76 -15.93 -0.07
C MET A 63 -3.25 -15.69 0.01
N VAL A 64 -2.81 -14.75 0.84
CA VAL A 64 -1.38 -14.38 0.94
C VAL A 64 -0.54 -15.55 1.48
N ILE A 65 -1.05 -16.30 2.47
CA ILE A 65 -0.38 -17.50 2.99
C ILE A 65 -0.31 -18.60 1.94
N ALA A 66 -1.37 -18.81 1.16
CA ALA A 66 -1.33 -19.76 0.04
C ALA A 66 -0.30 -19.33 -1.01
N GLN A 67 -0.23 -18.05 -1.36
CA GLN A 67 0.75 -17.52 -2.28
C GLN A 67 2.20 -17.71 -1.78
N GLN A 68 2.47 -17.51 -0.48
CA GLN A 68 3.79 -17.80 0.09
C GLN A 68 4.15 -19.29 -0.03
N LYS A 69 3.23 -20.18 0.37
CA LYS A 69 3.43 -21.64 0.31
C LYS A 69 3.69 -22.14 -1.11
N ASP A 70 3.03 -21.53 -2.08
CA ASP A 70 3.16 -21.88 -3.50
C ASP A 70 4.34 -21.17 -4.19
N GLY A 71 5.07 -20.31 -3.49
CA GLY A 71 6.19 -19.53 -4.03
C GLY A 71 5.76 -18.50 -5.08
N ILE A 72 4.56 -17.94 -4.94
CA ILE A 72 4.00 -16.87 -5.79
C ILE A 72 4.48 -15.51 -5.31
N CYS A 73 4.64 -15.31 -4.02
CA CYS A 73 5.30 -14.18 -3.41
C CYS A 73 6.50 -14.64 -2.56
N MET A 74 7.36 -13.71 -2.16
CA MET A 74 8.51 -13.98 -1.32
C MET A 74 8.08 -14.41 0.09
N ASP A 75 8.89 -15.29 0.69
CA ASP A 75 8.74 -15.69 2.08
C ASP A 75 8.88 -14.49 3.02
N TYR A 76 7.95 -14.34 3.95
CA TYR A 76 7.91 -13.19 4.85
C TYR A 76 9.09 -13.18 5.83
N GLY A 77 9.50 -14.35 6.35
CA GLY A 77 10.65 -14.47 7.22
C GLY A 77 11.94 -14.05 6.51
N TYR A 78 12.08 -14.40 5.24
CA TYR A 78 13.18 -13.91 4.40
C TYR A 78 13.15 -12.38 4.26
N LEU A 79 12.00 -11.78 3.99
CA LEU A 79 11.86 -10.32 3.87
C LEU A 79 12.26 -9.60 5.16
N LYS A 80 11.82 -10.11 6.31
CA LYS A 80 12.15 -9.54 7.64
C LYS A 80 13.65 -9.63 7.94
N THR A 81 14.29 -10.73 7.60
CA THR A 81 15.71 -10.97 7.90
C THR A 81 16.66 -10.29 6.92
N SER A 82 16.30 -10.24 5.64
CA SER A 82 17.09 -9.57 4.61
C SER A 82 16.92 -8.06 4.56
N SER A 83 15.85 -7.55 5.19
CA SER A 83 15.44 -6.14 5.10
C SER A 83 15.26 -5.68 3.65
N LEU A 84 14.83 -6.59 2.75
CA LEU A 84 14.61 -6.26 1.35
C LEU A 84 13.47 -5.24 1.22
N HIS A 85 13.80 -4.07 0.71
CA HIS A 85 12.83 -3.01 0.50
C HIS A 85 11.99 -3.28 -0.76
N TYR A 86 10.71 -2.92 -0.75
CA TYR A 86 9.79 -3.13 -1.89
C TYR A 86 10.29 -2.50 -3.19
N SER A 87 10.93 -1.31 -3.10
CA SER A 87 11.48 -0.64 -4.28
C SER A 87 12.57 -1.50 -4.91
N ALA A 88 13.54 -1.98 -4.11
CA ALA A 88 14.60 -2.83 -4.60
C ALA A 88 14.07 -4.15 -5.19
N ALA A 89 13.04 -4.74 -4.59
CA ALA A 89 12.42 -5.95 -5.13
C ALA A 89 11.81 -5.72 -6.52
N PHE A 90 11.15 -4.58 -6.74
CA PHE A 90 10.52 -4.25 -8.02
C PHE A 90 11.54 -3.73 -9.04
N GLU A 91 12.40 -2.80 -8.64
CA GLU A 91 13.44 -2.20 -9.48
C GLU A 91 14.42 -3.24 -10.04
N ASN A 92 14.75 -4.27 -9.24
CA ASN A 92 15.56 -5.41 -9.68
C ASN A 92 14.74 -6.50 -10.38
N GLN A 93 13.46 -6.23 -10.71
CA GLN A 93 12.57 -7.15 -11.43
C GLN A 93 12.43 -8.53 -10.75
N GLN A 94 12.56 -8.58 -9.41
CA GLN A 94 12.37 -9.80 -8.63
C GLN A 94 10.88 -10.14 -8.44
N CYS A 95 10.00 -9.19 -8.69
CA CYS A 95 8.55 -9.40 -8.68
C CYS A 95 7.88 -8.68 -9.85
N ALA A 96 6.79 -9.27 -10.33
CA ALA A 96 6.04 -8.73 -11.46
C ALA A 96 5.01 -7.67 -11.05
N MET A 97 4.51 -7.73 -9.82
CA MET A 97 3.58 -6.77 -9.24
C MET A 97 4.00 -6.44 -7.81
N VAL A 98 3.78 -5.19 -7.42
CA VAL A 98 4.02 -4.72 -6.05
C VAL A 98 2.81 -3.92 -5.55
N ASN A 99 2.32 -4.29 -4.37
CA ASN A 99 1.26 -3.53 -3.70
C ASN A 99 1.88 -2.39 -2.91
N MET A 100 1.70 -1.16 -3.40
CA MET A 100 2.34 -0.01 -2.76
C MET A 100 1.49 1.26 -2.95
N GLY A 101 1.75 2.25 -2.11
CA GLY A 101 1.10 3.53 -2.21
C GLY A 101 1.66 4.40 -3.35
N SER A 102 0.91 5.45 -3.68
CA SER A 102 1.23 6.35 -4.78
C SER A 102 2.59 7.06 -4.67
N TRP A 103 3.18 7.13 -3.46
CA TRP A 103 4.54 7.66 -3.28
C TRP A 103 5.61 6.86 -4.03
N PHE A 104 5.34 5.58 -4.34
CA PHE A 104 6.30 4.76 -5.09
C PHE A 104 6.43 5.19 -6.55
N ILE A 105 5.44 5.88 -7.11
CA ILE A 105 5.47 6.39 -8.48
C ILE A 105 6.70 7.29 -8.67
N SER A 106 6.84 8.33 -7.82
CA SER A 106 7.97 9.26 -7.92
C SER A 106 9.33 8.58 -7.68
N THR A 107 9.37 7.60 -6.78
CA THR A 107 10.59 6.81 -6.53
C THR A 107 10.99 6.02 -7.77
N LEU A 108 10.03 5.36 -8.41
CA LEU A 108 10.27 4.54 -9.59
C LEU A 108 10.62 5.40 -10.82
N GLU A 109 9.97 6.55 -11.00
CA GLU A 109 10.33 7.52 -12.04
C GLU A 109 11.80 7.98 -11.89
N ALA A 110 12.21 8.32 -10.66
CA ALA A 110 13.59 8.71 -10.37
C ALA A 110 14.57 7.57 -10.67
N TYR A 111 14.25 6.34 -10.24
CA TYR A 111 15.05 5.17 -10.56
C TYR A 111 15.17 4.94 -12.06
N MET A 112 14.06 4.95 -12.80
CA MET A 112 14.01 4.70 -14.24
C MET A 112 14.77 5.77 -15.05
N LYS A 113 14.92 6.98 -14.52
CA LYS A 113 15.70 8.03 -15.16
C LYS A 113 17.18 7.69 -15.20
N ASP A 114 17.72 7.14 -14.11
CA ASP A 114 19.15 6.90 -13.93
C ASP A 114 19.54 5.42 -14.15
N ALA A 115 18.57 4.51 -14.29
CA ALA A 115 18.83 3.09 -14.47
C ALA A 115 19.55 2.79 -15.80
N GLU A 116 20.60 1.93 -15.75
CA GLU A 116 21.29 1.41 -16.94
C GLU A 116 20.36 0.56 -17.80
N THR A 117 19.50 -0.22 -17.17
CA THR A 117 18.49 -1.06 -17.84
C THR A 117 17.10 -0.60 -17.46
N LYS A 118 16.39 -0.04 -18.42
CA LYS A 118 15.00 0.38 -18.25
C LYS A 118 14.04 -0.75 -18.59
N PHE A 119 12.94 -0.83 -17.86
CA PHE A 119 11.85 -1.76 -18.14
C PHE A 119 10.52 -1.01 -18.23
N ASN A 120 9.55 -1.58 -18.92
CA ASN A 120 8.20 -1.03 -18.98
C ASN A 120 7.46 -1.38 -17.69
N TRP A 121 6.80 -0.40 -17.13
CA TRP A 121 5.96 -0.55 -15.96
C TRP A 121 4.62 0.17 -16.17
N GLY A 122 3.65 -0.13 -15.34
CA GLY A 122 2.33 0.46 -15.40
C GLY A 122 1.65 0.43 -14.04
N ILE A 123 0.52 1.10 -13.94
CA ILE A 123 -0.27 1.22 -12.72
C ILE A 123 -1.65 0.61 -12.97
N VAL A 124 -2.16 -0.05 -11.96
CA VAL A 124 -3.53 -0.58 -11.91
C VAL A 124 -4.13 -0.22 -10.56
N LYS A 125 -5.43 0.04 -10.55
CA LYS A 125 -6.18 0.26 -9.31
C LYS A 125 -6.04 -0.95 -8.40
N TYR A 126 -6.12 -0.72 -7.10
CA TYR A 126 -6.05 -1.78 -6.11
C TYR A 126 -7.13 -2.83 -6.37
N PRO A 127 -6.81 -4.13 -6.24
CA PRO A 127 -7.83 -5.16 -6.34
C PRO A 127 -8.85 -5.03 -5.21
N HIS A 128 -10.10 -5.29 -5.53
CA HIS A 128 -11.20 -5.13 -4.58
C HIS A 128 -11.84 -6.46 -4.20
N PRO A 129 -12.42 -6.59 -2.99
CA PRO A 129 -13.24 -7.73 -2.62
C PRO A 129 -14.43 -7.92 -3.57
N ALA A 130 -14.89 -9.15 -3.73
CA ALA A 130 -16.07 -9.44 -4.54
C ALA A 130 -17.28 -8.63 -4.07
N GLY A 131 -17.94 -7.96 -5.01
CA GLY A 131 -19.10 -7.11 -4.74
C GLY A 131 -18.81 -5.72 -4.17
N ALA A 132 -17.54 -5.36 -3.98
CA ALA A 132 -17.12 -3.98 -3.71
C ALA A 132 -16.97 -3.19 -5.01
N GLU A 133 -17.00 -1.87 -4.92
CA GLU A 133 -16.82 -0.98 -6.07
C GLU A 133 -15.35 -0.93 -6.49
N ALA A 134 -15.09 -1.08 -7.79
CA ALA A 134 -13.76 -0.93 -8.35
C ALA A 134 -13.23 0.50 -8.18
N GLY A 135 -11.93 0.63 -7.89
CA GLY A 135 -11.27 1.92 -7.71
C GLY A 135 -11.33 2.47 -6.29
N SER A 136 -11.86 1.71 -5.34
CA SER A 136 -11.66 2.00 -3.92
C SER A 136 -10.21 1.79 -3.54
N THR A 137 -9.69 2.67 -2.67
CA THR A 137 -8.32 2.60 -2.17
C THR A 137 -8.23 2.98 -0.70
N LEU A 138 -7.08 2.75 -0.13
CA LEU A 138 -6.76 3.23 1.20
C LEU A 138 -6.04 4.55 1.14
N GLY A 139 -6.33 5.41 2.11
CA GLY A 139 -5.63 6.65 2.34
C GLY A 139 -4.90 6.63 3.67
N THR A 140 -3.63 6.99 3.60
CA THR A 140 -2.85 7.44 4.74
C THR A 140 -2.33 8.83 4.44
N VAL A 141 -2.10 9.64 5.47
CA VAL A 141 -1.64 11.01 5.29
C VAL A 141 -0.29 11.21 5.94
N THR A 142 0.58 11.92 5.23
CA THR A 142 1.81 12.45 5.81
C THR A 142 1.51 13.84 6.35
N SER A 143 1.66 14.02 7.66
CA SER A 143 1.35 15.28 8.34
C SER A 143 2.61 16.06 8.62
N LEU A 144 2.50 17.39 8.52
CA LEU A 144 3.50 18.33 9.01
C LEU A 144 3.02 18.88 10.36
N ALA A 145 3.91 18.91 11.35
CA ALA A 145 3.63 19.45 12.67
C ALA A 145 4.62 20.56 13.03
N ILE A 146 4.15 21.54 13.79
CA ILE A 146 4.99 22.63 14.30
C ILE A 146 5.41 22.26 15.72
N ASN A 147 6.71 22.28 15.99
CA ASN A 147 7.18 22.18 17.36
C ASN A 147 6.70 23.40 18.16
N ALA A 148 5.93 23.16 19.24
CA ALA A 148 5.34 24.21 20.08
C ALA A 148 6.37 25.18 20.66
N ASP A 149 7.61 24.72 20.92
CA ASP A 149 8.70 25.51 21.47
C ASP A 149 9.57 26.17 20.38
N SER A 150 9.18 26.08 19.12
CA SER A 150 9.94 26.68 18.03
C SER A 150 9.90 28.21 18.07
N PRO A 151 11.05 28.92 18.09
CA PRO A 151 11.06 30.35 17.96
C PRO A 151 10.63 30.87 16.58
N LYS A 152 10.37 29.95 15.62
CA LYS A 152 9.96 30.20 14.25
C LYS A 152 8.58 29.59 13.93
N ALA A 153 7.73 29.40 14.94
CA ALA A 153 6.43 28.75 14.77
C ALA A 153 5.54 29.45 13.73
N GLU A 154 5.56 30.77 13.68
CA GLU A 154 4.81 31.57 12.69
C GLU A 154 5.27 31.29 11.26
N ALA A 155 6.57 31.35 10.99
CA ALA A 155 7.14 31.05 9.68
C ALA A 155 6.89 29.58 9.26
N ALA A 156 6.89 28.65 10.24
CA ALA A 156 6.54 27.25 9.99
C ALA A 156 5.06 27.10 9.60
N ALA A 157 4.17 27.86 10.24
CA ALA A 157 2.75 27.88 9.89
C ALA A 157 2.52 28.42 8.48
N ASP A 158 3.20 29.50 8.11
CA ASP A 158 3.15 30.08 6.75
C ASP A 158 3.61 29.05 5.71
N PHE A 159 4.69 28.31 5.98
CA PHE A 159 5.17 27.25 5.08
C PHE A 159 4.14 26.12 4.94
N ILE A 160 3.55 25.66 6.04
CA ILE A 160 2.51 24.61 5.99
C ILE A 160 1.29 25.11 5.23
N ASN A 161 0.85 26.35 5.46
CA ASN A 161 -0.26 26.95 4.71
C ASN A 161 0.03 27.04 3.21
N TRP A 162 1.27 27.35 2.84
CA TRP A 162 1.68 27.30 1.44
C TRP A 162 1.65 25.87 0.89
N CYS A 163 2.15 24.85 1.62
CA CYS A 163 2.13 23.46 1.15
C CYS A 163 0.71 22.96 0.82
N VAL A 164 -0.32 23.41 1.55
CA VAL A 164 -1.72 23.05 1.32
C VAL A 164 -2.47 24.00 0.40
N SER A 165 -1.80 25.03 -0.15
CA SER A 165 -2.36 25.90 -1.18
C SER A 165 -2.29 25.23 -2.56
N GLU A 166 -3.01 25.79 -3.54
CA GLU A 166 -2.95 25.32 -4.94
C GLU A 166 -1.53 25.39 -5.50
N GLU A 167 -0.78 26.46 -5.20
CA GLU A 167 0.61 26.64 -5.66
C GLU A 167 1.54 25.58 -5.04
N GLY A 168 1.45 25.35 -3.73
CA GLY A 168 2.21 24.32 -3.02
C GLY A 168 1.85 22.93 -3.49
N ALA A 169 0.55 22.65 -3.68
CA ALA A 169 0.07 21.38 -4.22
C ALA A 169 0.63 21.09 -5.61
N GLN A 170 0.66 22.08 -6.51
CA GLN A 170 1.28 21.93 -7.82
C GLN A 170 2.80 21.74 -7.74
N ALA A 171 3.47 22.39 -6.79
CA ALA A 171 4.90 22.17 -6.56
C ALA A 171 5.19 20.74 -6.08
N ILE A 172 4.37 20.21 -5.18
CA ILE A 172 4.43 18.81 -4.73
C ILE A 172 4.15 17.85 -5.90
N ALA A 173 3.10 18.11 -6.69
CA ALA A 173 2.75 17.27 -7.84
C ALA A 173 3.89 17.15 -8.87
N LYS A 174 4.71 18.20 -9.07
CA LYS A 174 5.88 18.16 -9.96
C LYS A 174 6.97 17.18 -9.53
N THR A 175 6.92 16.70 -8.30
CA THR A 175 7.81 15.62 -7.80
C THR A 175 7.23 14.22 -8.03
N GLY A 176 6.10 14.09 -8.74
CA GLY A 176 5.37 12.82 -8.88
C GLY A 176 4.59 12.41 -7.63
N THR A 177 4.53 13.28 -6.62
CA THR A 177 3.85 12.99 -5.34
C THR A 177 2.44 13.56 -5.36
N PHE A 178 1.47 12.78 -4.85
CA PHE A 178 0.07 13.21 -4.74
C PHE A 178 -0.09 14.18 -3.56
N PRO A 179 -0.46 15.44 -3.80
CA PRO A 179 -0.72 16.38 -2.72
C PRO A 179 -2.07 16.09 -2.04
N ALA A 180 -2.18 16.43 -0.75
CA ALA A 180 -3.44 16.32 -0.02
C ALA A 180 -4.55 17.21 -0.62
N CYS A 181 -4.18 18.38 -1.14
CA CYS A 181 -5.06 19.28 -1.91
C CYS A 181 -4.97 18.95 -3.39
N GLY A 182 -5.69 17.89 -3.81
CA GLY A 182 -5.72 17.48 -5.21
C GLY A 182 -6.63 18.38 -6.06
N SER A 183 -6.22 18.65 -7.28
CA SER A 183 -7.02 19.36 -8.31
C SER A 183 -6.81 18.70 -9.67
N ALA A 184 -7.62 19.08 -10.66
CA ALA A 184 -7.41 18.65 -12.04
C ALA A 184 -6.00 19.07 -12.55
N ALA A 185 -5.52 20.25 -12.13
CA ALA A 185 -4.19 20.72 -12.49
C ALA A 185 -3.08 19.86 -11.90
N THR A 186 -3.18 19.43 -10.63
CA THR A 186 -2.19 18.53 -10.00
C THR A 186 -2.18 17.15 -10.64
N ALA A 187 -3.34 16.61 -11.01
CA ALA A 187 -3.43 15.34 -11.73
C ALA A 187 -2.76 15.40 -13.11
N GLU A 188 -2.96 16.49 -13.87
CA GLU A 188 -2.30 16.67 -15.15
C GLU A 188 -0.78 16.84 -15.02
N ILE A 189 -0.31 17.51 -13.97
CA ILE A 189 1.13 17.62 -13.68
C ILE A 189 1.73 16.23 -13.47
N ILE A 190 1.12 15.39 -12.62
CA ILE A 190 1.62 14.04 -12.32
C ILE A 190 1.67 13.17 -13.59
N LYS A 191 0.60 13.17 -14.39
CA LYS A 191 0.57 12.42 -15.66
C LYS A 191 1.61 12.86 -16.67
N SER A 192 2.02 14.13 -16.64
CA SER A 192 3.02 14.70 -17.54
C SER A 192 4.45 14.63 -17.02
N THR A 193 4.68 14.00 -15.86
CA THR A 193 6.02 13.78 -15.32
C THR A 193 6.80 12.82 -16.23
N GLU A 194 8.06 13.15 -16.50
CA GLU A 194 8.93 12.33 -17.34
C GLU A 194 9.10 10.92 -16.75
N GLY A 195 8.74 9.89 -17.51
CA GLY A 195 8.81 8.49 -17.08
C GLY A 195 7.51 7.92 -16.55
N PHE A 196 6.46 8.74 -16.42
CA PHE A 196 5.12 8.23 -16.09
C PHE A 196 4.58 7.34 -17.24
N PRO A 197 3.90 6.23 -16.95
CA PRO A 197 3.34 5.36 -17.98
C PRO A 197 2.26 6.07 -18.81
N GLU A 198 2.39 6.02 -20.15
CA GLU A 198 1.48 6.72 -21.06
C GLU A 198 0.23 5.91 -21.44
N ASP A 199 0.17 4.64 -21.02
CA ASP A 199 -0.99 3.80 -21.34
C ASP A 199 -2.25 4.27 -20.60
N SER A 200 -3.40 4.13 -21.26
CA SER A 200 -4.68 4.63 -20.75
C SER A 200 -5.09 3.97 -19.41
N ASN A 201 -4.65 2.73 -19.15
CA ASN A 201 -4.98 2.03 -17.92
C ASN A 201 -4.24 2.64 -16.72
N SER A 202 -2.95 2.96 -16.88
CA SER A 202 -2.14 3.64 -15.86
C SER A 202 -2.66 5.05 -15.56
N VAL A 203 -3.05 5.79 -16.59
CA VAL A 203 -3.66 7.12 -16.43
C VAL A 203 -4.99 7.05 -15.69
N ASP A 204 -5.86 6.10 -16.04
CA ASP A 204 -7.15 5.90 -15.35
C ASP A 204 -6.97 5.42 -13.90
N ALA A 205 -5.91 4.68 -13.62
CA ALA A 205 -5.59 4.20 -12.27
C ALA A 205 -5.35 5.32 -11.25
N LEU A 206 -5.01 6.53 -11.69
CA LEU A 206 -4.89 7.70 -10.80
C LEU A 206 -6.23 8.21 -10.27
N THR A 207 -7.34 7.77 -10.86
CA THR A 207 -8.68 8.17 -10.44
C THR A 207 -9.24 7.15 -9.46
N THR A 208 -9.51 7.56 -8.22
CA THR A 208 -10.11 6.69 -7.21
C THR A 208 -11.59 7.05 -6.99
N SER A 209 -12.44 6.03 -6.75
CA SER A 209 -13.86 6.26 -6.45
C SER A 209 -14.07 6.56 -4.96
N ASN A 210 -13.44 5.78 -4.09
CA ASN A 210 -13.53 5.92 -2.64
C ASN A 210 -12.15 5.82 -2.00
N VAL A 211 -11.93 6.58 -0.94
CA VAL A 211 -10.71 6.49 -0.11
C VAL A 211 -11.12 6.15 1.31
N TYR A 212 -10.72 4.98 1.77
CA TYR A 212 -10.92 4.55 3.15
C TYR A 212 -9.66 4.80 3.97
N LEU A 213 -9.82 5.23 5.23
CA LEU A 213 -8.66 5.48 6.09
C LEU A 213 -8.03 4.15 6.53
N GLU A 214 -6.72 4.04 6.33
CA GLU A 214 -5.92 2.91 6.84
C GLU A 214 -6.04 2.78 8.36
N MET A 215 -5.95 3.92 9.06
CA MET A 215 -6.19 4.02 10.50
C MET A 215 -7.19 5.14 10.75
N PRO A 216 -8.46 4.84 11.07
CA PRO A 216 -9.42 5.83 11.52
C PRO A 216 -8.97 6.47 12.85
N TYR A 217 -9.43 7.71 13.08
CA TYR A 217 -9.06 8.42 14.29
C TYR A 217 -9.61 7.72 15.54
N THR A 218 -8.71 7.36 16.45
CA THR A 218 -9.02 6.82 17.78
C THR A 218 -7.86 7.09 18.74
N GLN A 219 -8.16 7.27 20.02
CA GLN A 219 -7.13 7.38 21.06
C GLN A 219 -6.38 6.06 21.27
N TYR A 220 -6.91 4.94 20.82
CA TYR A 220 -6.35 3.60 20.95
C TYR A 220 -5.52 3.14 19.74
N ALA A 221 -5.27 4.03 18.78
CA ALA A 221 -4.60 3.68 17.53
C ALA A 221 -3.29 2.93 17.74
N SER A 222 -2.44 3.40 18.65
CA SER A 222 -1.15 2.77 18.94
C SER A 222 -1.26 1.36 19.54
N ASP A 223 -2.24 1.15 20.42
CA ASP A 223 -2.46 -0.15 21.07
C ASP A 223 -3.03 -1.15 20.07
N ILE A 224 -4.00 -0.72 19.24
CA ILE A 224 -4.56 -1.53 18.15
C ILE A 224 -3.45 -1.92 17.17
N GLU A 225 -2.65 -0.96 16.69
CA GLU A 225 -1.54 -1.22 15.77
C GLU A 225 -0.53 -2.23 16.36
N THR A 226 -0.21 -2.10 17.63
CA THR A 226 0.73 -3.02 18.31
C THR A 226 0.20 -4.45 18.27
N ILE A 227 -1.07 -4.67 18.61
CA ILE A 227 -1.70 -5.98 18.60
C ILE A 227 -1.77 -6.53 17.17
N LEU A 228 -2.32 -5.75 16.24
CA LEU A 228 -2.51 -6.21 14.87
C LEU A 228 -1.19 -6.50 14.15
N ASN A 229 -0.12 -5.75 14.44
CA ASN A 229 1.19 -6.01 13.86
C ASN A 229 1.84 -7.28 14.44
N ALA A 230 1.67 -7.55 15.74
CA ALA A 230 2.19 -8.76 16.36
C ALA A 230 1.51 -10.02 15.77
N GLU A 231 0.19 -10.03 15.67
CA GLU A 231 -0.55 -11.15 15.09
C GLU A 231 -0.31 -11.29 13.58
N HIS A 232 -0.15 -10.16 12.87
CA HIS A 232 0.27 -10.17 11.47
C HIS A 232 1.62 -10.88 11.30
N ASP A 233 2.62 -10.52 12.09
CA ASP A 233 3.94 -11.15 12.05
C ASP A 233 3.85 -12.67 12.34
N ALA A 234 3.02 -13.07 13.30
CA ALA A 234 2.80 -14.47 13.65
C ALA A 234 2.13 -15.26 12.50
N ILE A 235 1.08 -14.71 11.90
CA ILE A 235 0.40 -15.31 10.74
C ILE A 235 1.38 -15.40 9.55
N MET A 236 2.05 -14.31 9.21
CA MET A 236 2.88 -14.22 8.00
C MET A 236 4.14 -15.08 8.08
N THR A 237 4.69 -15.30 9.29
CA THR A 237 5.77 -16.27 9.52
C THR A 237 5.27 -17.70 9.68
N MET A 238 3.95 -17.92 9.62
CA MET A 238 3.30 -19.23 9.83
C MET A 238 3.63 -19.85 11.19
N SER A 239 3.98 -19.04 12.20
CA SER A 239 4.10 -19.48 13.59
C SER A 239 2.73 -19.68 14.25
N GLU A 240 1.69 -19.06 13.67
CA GLU A 240 0.28 -19.29 13.97
C GLU A 240 -0.51 -19.51 12.67
N THR A 241 -1.64 -20.16 12.78
CA THR A 241 -2.59 -20.26 11.67
C THR A 241 -3.34 -18.94 11.51
N VAL A 242 -3.93 -18.71 10.34
CA VAL A 242 -4.76 -17.53 10.10
C VAL A 242 -5.92 -17.45 11.10
N ASP A 243 -6.55 -18.60 11.41
CA ASP A 243 -7.68 -18.64 12.35
C ASP A 243 -7.24 -18.29 13.79
N GLU A 244 -6.08 -18.77 14.23
CA GLU A 244 -5.53 -18.44 15.55
C GLU A 244 -5.20 -16.94 15.66
N GLY A 245 -4.47 -16.38 14.69
CA GLY A 245 -4.10 -14.97 14.70
C GLY A 245 -5.33 -14.04 14.62
N ILE A 246 -6.33 -14.36 13.80
CA ILE A 246 -7.60 -13.61 13.76
C ILE A 246 -8.34 -13.69 15.09
N GLN A 247 -8.38 -14.88 15.72
CA GLN A 247 -9.00 -15.05 17.04
C GLN A 247 -8.27 -14.21 18.09
N ASN A 248 -6.94 -14.23 18.07
CA ASN A 248 -6.13 -13.41 18.99
C ASN A 248 -6.40 -11.90 18.81
N MET A 249 -6.51 -11.40 17.56
CA MET A 249 -6.90 -10.02 17.29
C MET A 249 -8.29 -9.71 17.87
N ASN A 250 -9.27 -10.61 17.66
CA ASN A 250 -10.63 -10.47 18.15
C ASN A 250 -10.74 -10.48 19.68
N ASP A 251 -9.82 -11.17 20.35
CA ASP A 251 -9.80 -11.27 21.83
C ASP A 251 -9.06 -10.08 22.47
N GLN A 252 -7.94 -9.65 21.88
CA GLN A 252 -7.06 -8.66 22.47
C GLN A 252 -7.52 -7.21 22.23
N VAL A 253 -7.95 -6.87 21.00
CA VAL A 253 -8.32 -5.47 20.68
C VAL A 253 -9.53 -4.97 21.48
N PRO A 254 -10.62 -5.73 21.65
CA PRO A 254 -11.72 -5.27 22.51
C PRO A 254 -11.30 -4.95 23.95
N ALA A 255 -10.28 -5.65 24.47
CA ALA A 255 -9.77 -5.39 25.82
C ALA A 255 -9.10 -4.02 25.98
N VAL A 256 -8.57 -3.43 24.89
CA VAL A 256 -8.00 -2.07 24.92
C VAL A 256 -9.01 -0.99 24.55
N LEU A 257 -10.13 -1.38 23.94
CA LEU A 257 -11.22 -0.44 23.63
C LEU A 257 -12.10 -0.11 24.84
N GLY A 258 -12.12 -0.96 25.87
CA GLY A 258 -12.86 -0.78 27.13
C GLY A 258 -14.22 -1.42 27.10
#